data_d19906e706cf7890e65d9516a5801c88
#
_entry.id   d19906e706cf7890e65d9516a5801c88
#
_cell.length_a   1.000
_cell.length_b   1.000
_cell.length_c   1.000
_cell.angle_alpha   90.00
_cell.angle_beta   90.00
_cell.angle_gamma   90.00
#
_symmetry.space_group_name_H-M   'P 1'
#
loop_
_entity.id
_entity.type
_entity.pdbx_description
1 polymer ?
#
loop_
_entity_poly.entity_id
_entity_poly.type
_entity_poly.pdbx_seq_one_letter_code
_entity_poly.pdbx_strand_id
1 'polypeptide(L)'
;MSAPAPSPLAIVDAEPLPRQEEVLTDAALAFVAELHRLFTPRRDELLTRRAERRAEIARTSTLDFLPETAHIREDTTWRVAPAPAALNDRRVEITGPTDRKMTINALNSGAKVWLADFEDASAPTWENVVLGQVNLVDAYTRSIDFTDERSGKSYTLKGNDELATVVMRPRGWHLDERHLKDEAGRPVPGALVDFGLYFFHNAKRLIELGKGPYFYLPKTESHLEARLWNEIFVFAQDYVGIPQGTVRATVLIETITAAYEMDEILYELRDHAAGLNAGRWDYLFSIVKNFRDGGAKFVLPDRNLVTMTAPFMRAYTELLVRTCHKRGAHAIGGMAAFIPSRRDAEVNKVAFEKVKNDKDREAGDGFDGSWVAHPDLVPIAMASFDAVLGDKPNQKERLREDVSVAPGDLIAIDSLDARPTYDGLVNAVQVGIRYIEAWLRGLGAVAIFNLMEDAATAEISRSQIWQWINAGVVFEGGEHSGTTVTADLAREVAAQELANIKAEVGEEAFAAGKWQQAHDLLLQVSLDADYADFLTLPAYEQLAG
;
A
#
# COMPACT_ATOMS: atom_id res chain seq x y z
N MET A 1 -38.81 16.05 -4.93
CA MET A 1 -37.93 17.23 -4.84
C MET A 1 -36.57 16.73 -5.22
N SER A 2 -35.95 17.20 -6.32
CA SER A 2 -34.55 16.90 -6.61
C SER A 2 -33.68 17.50 -5.49
N ALA A 3 -32.75 16.76 -4.97
CA ALA A 3 -31.76 17.30 -4.04
C ALA A 3 -31.10 18.55 -4.66
N PRO A 4 -30.79 19.58 -3.87
CA PRO A 4 -30.04 20.71 -4.39
C PRO A 4 -28.75 20.22 -5.01
N ALA A 5 -28.34 20.83 -6.12
CA ALA A 5 -27.03 20.52 -6.72
C ALA A 5 -25.94 20.69 -5.65
N PRO A 6 -24.97 19.75 -5.56
CA PRO A 6 -23.89 19.87 -4.59
C PRO A 6 -23.14 21.18 -4.83
N SER A 7 -22.74 21.83 -3.74
CA SER A 7 -21.91 23.01 -3.82
C SER A 7 -20.58 22.67 -4.46
N PRO A 8 -20.04 23.48 -5.36
CA PRO A 8 -18.78 23.22 -5.99
C PRO A 8 -17.66 23.18 -4.95
N LEU A 9 -16.76 22.20 -5.08
CA LEU A 9 -15.56 22.16 -4.28
C LEU A 9 -14.63 23.32 -4.68
N ALA A 10 -13.98 23.91 -3.70
CA ALA A 10 -12.99 24.95 -3.93
C ALA A 10 -11.58 24.37 -3.90
N ILE A 11 -10.76 24.72 -4.87
CA ILE A 11 -9.31 24.49 -4.85
C ILE A 11 -8.70 25.63 -4.04
N VAL A 12 -7.94 25.28 -3.00
CA VAL A 12 -7.35 26.25 -2.07
C VAL A 12 -5.85 25.96 -1.87
N ASP A 13 -5.08 27.00 -1.60
CA ASP A 13 -3.65 26.88 -1.23
C ASP A 13 -2.82 26.03 -2.22
N ALA A 14 -3.15 26.10 -3.51
CA ALA A 14 -2.47 25.37 -4.57
C ALA A 14 -2.13 26.28 -5.74
N GLU A 15 -0.90 26.15 -6.25
CA GLU A 15 -0.51 26.83 -7.49
C GLU A 15 -1.16 26.14 -8.70
N PRO A 16 -1.56 26.87 -9.75
CA PRO A 16 -2.10 26.30 -10.96
C PRO A 16 -1.09 25.36 -11.65
N LEU A 17 -1.54 24.16 -11.99
CA LEU A 17 -0.73 23.16 -12.67
C LEU A 17 -1.04 23.10 -14.17
N PRO A 18 -0.05 22.78 -15.02
CA PRO A 18 -0.30 22.58 -16.44
C PRO A 18 -1.34 21.48 -16.67
N ARG A 19 -2.34 21.78 -17.49
CA ARG A 19 -3.39 20.81 -17.91
C ARG A 19 -4.32 20.34 -16.76
N GLN A 20 -4.28 20.94 -15.58
CA GLN A 20 -5.18 20.57 -14.48
C GLN A 20 -6.67 20.67 -14.86
N GLU A 21 -7.01 21.59 -15.77
CA GLU A 21 -8.37 21.80 -16.28
C GLU A 21 -8.93 20.59 -17.03
N GLU A 22 -8.07 19.70 -17.51
CA GLU A 22 -8.49 18.47 -18.18
C GLU A 22 -9.06 17.43 -17.21
N VAL A 23 -8.63 17.44 -15.95
CA VAL A 23 -9.07 16.49 -14.92
C VAL A 23 -9.89 17.14 -13.80
N LEU A 24 -9.68 18.42 -13.51
CA LEU A 24 -10.46 19.20 -12.55
C LEU A 24 -11.61 19.94 -13.24
N THR A 25 -12.37 19.24 -14.09
CA THR A 25 -13.53 19.81 -14.76
C THR A 25 -14.68 20.02 -13.77
N ASP A 26 -15.57 20.98 -14.03
CA ASP A 26 -16.76 21.23 -13.20
C ASP A 26 -17.57 19.95 -12.97
N ALA A 27 -17.72 19.10 -13.99
CA ALA A 27 -18.47 17.84 -13.90
C ALA A 27 -17.77 16.80 -13.02
N ALA A 28 -16.44 16.68 -13.11
CA ALA A 28 -15.65 15.78 -12.27
C ALA A 28 -15.66 16.27 -10.80
N LEU A 29 -15.51 17.57 -10.58
CA LEU A 29 -15.59 18.17 -9.25
C LEU A 29 -16.99 18.04 -8.64
N ALA A 30 -18.04 18.15 -9.43
CA ALA A 30 -19.42 17.90 -8.97
C ALA A 30 -19.60 16.43 -8.55
N PHE A 31 -19.02 15.48 -9.29
CA PHE A 31 -19.04 14.06 -8.90
C PHE A 31 -18.29 13.82 -7.59
N VAL A 32 -17.09 14.38 -7.44
CA VAL A 32 -16.30 14.26 -6.19
C VAL A 32 -17.04 14.94 -5.02
N ALA A 33 -17.69 16.09 -5.25
CA ALA A 33 -18.50 16.75 -4.23
C ALA A 33 -19.66 15.89 -3.76
N GLU A 34 -20.30 15.16 -4.67
CA GLU A 34 -21.40 14.26 -4.31
C GLU A 34 -20.90 13.03 -3.52
N LEU A 35 -19.73 12.48 -3.91
CA LEU A 35 -19.05 11.44 -3.12
C LEU A 35 -18.72 11.94 -1.70
N HIS A 36 -18.17 13.14 -1.60
CA HIS A 36 -17.83 13.76 -0.32
C HIS A 36 -19.08 13.93 0.57
N ARG A 37 -20.13 14.49 0.01
CA ARG A 37 -21.39 14.73 0.73
C ARG A 37 -22.02 13.44 1.26
N LEU A 38 -22.01 12.36 0.47
CA LEU A 38 -22.69 11.11 0.80
C LEU A 38 -21.87 10.23 1.75
N PHE A 39 -20.56 10.15 1.54
CA PHE A 39 -19.75 9.08 2.13
C PHE A 39 -18.75 9.58 3.19
N THR A 40 -18.37 10.85 3.22
CA THR A 40 -17.45 11.36 4.26
C THR A 40 -17.99 11.20 5.67
N PRO A 41 -19.28 11.46 5.98
CA PRO A 41 -19.79 11.25 7.34
C PRO A 41 -19.63 9.79 7.81
N ARG A 42 -19.84 8.84 6.91
CA ARG A 42 -19.66 7.42 7.21
C ARG A 42 -18.19 7.04 7.37
N ARG A 43 -17.29 7.62 6.55
CA ARG A 43 -15.85 7.45 6.71
C ARG A 43 -15.38 7.93 8.09
N ASP A 44 -15.83 9.11 8.53
CA ASP A 44 -15.45 9.69 9.81
C ASP A 44 -15.94 8.82 10.99
N GLU A 45 -17.14 8.25 10.89
CA GLU A 45 -17.64 7.26 11.86
C GLU A 45 -16.72 6.03 11.91
N LEU A 46 -16.27 5.51 10.76
CA LEU A 46 -15.40 4.33 10.70
C LEU A 46 -14.00 4.63 11.24
N LEU A 47 -13.44 5.82 11.02
CA LEU A 47 -12.19 6.22 11.66
C LEU A 47 -12.33 6.28 13.19
N THR A 48 -13.46 6.75 13.71
CA THR A 48 -13.75 6.71 15.15
C THR A 48 -13.78 5.27 15.66
N ARG A 49 -14.42 4.36 14.93
CA ARG A 49 -14.46 2.92 15.28
C ARG A 49 -13.08 2.26 15.29
N ARG A 50 -12.15 2.68 14.43
CA ARG A 50 -10.75 2.23 14.48
C ARG A 50 -10.13 2.56 15.85
N ALA A 51 -10.33 3.79 16.32
CA ALA A 51 -9.82 4.21 17.62
C ALA A 51 -10.44 3.41 18.80
N GLU A 52 -11.76 3.16 18.75
CA GLU A 52 -12.47 2.35 19.74
C GLU A 52 -11.94 0.91 19.75
N ARG A 53 -11.79 0.27 18.58
CA ARG A 53 -11.24 -1.08 18.49
C ARG A 53 -9.82 -1.18 19.00
N ARG A 54 -8.98 -0.19 18.68
CA ARG A 54 -7.61 -0.13 19.21
C ARG A 54 -7.59 -0.01 20.72
N ALA A 55 -8.47 0.80 21.32
CA ALA A 55 -8.60 0.91 22.77
C ALA A 55 -9.03 -0.42 23.41
N GLU A 56 -9.87 -1.19 22.73
CA GLU A 56 -10.23 -2.54 23.18
C GLU A 56 -9.02 -3.49 23.11
N ILE A 57 -8.27 -3.49 22.03
CA ILE A 57 -7.06 -4.30 21.87
C ILE A 57 -6.02 -3.93 22.93
N ALA A 58 -5.82 -2.65 23.21
CA ALA A 58 -4.92 -2.19 24.27
C ALA A 58 -5.30 -2.75 25.65
N ARG A 59 -6.61 -2.85 25.93
CA ARG A 59 -7.15 -3.39 27.20
C ARG A 59 -7.05 -4.92 27.30
N THR A 60 -7.26 -5.64 26.18
CA THR A 60 -7.39 -7.11 26.16
C THR A 60 -6.12 -7.82 25.71
N SER A 61 -5.28 -7.15 24.93
CA SER A 61 -4.12 -7.71 24.22
C SER A 61 -4.48 -8.94 23.38
N THR A 62 -5.70 -8.98 22.81
CA THR A 62 -6.21 -10.08 22.02
C THR A 62 -7.01 -9.57 20.80
N LEU A 63 -7.04 -10.39 19.76
CA LEU A 63 -7.97 -10.32 18.64
C LEU A 63 -8.56 -11.71 18.39
N ASP A 64 -9.80 -11.74 17.94
CA ASP A 64 -10.50 -12.97 17.59
C ASP A 64 -11.35 -12.71 16.33
N PHE A 65 -11.73 -13.80 15.65
CA PHE A 65 -12.73 -13.74 14.60
C PHE A 65 -14.08 -13.29 15.18
N LEU A 66 -14.76 -12.40 14.47
CA LEU A 66 -16.00 -11.79 14.95
C LEU A 66 -17.10 -12.84 15.12
N PRO A 67 -17.64 -13.07 16.32
CA PRO A 67 -18.69 -14.08 16.52
C PRO A 67 -20.01 -13.72 15.82
N GLU A 68 -20.34 -12.45 15.71
CA GLU A 68 -21.56 -11.95 15.05
C GLU A 68 -21.58 -12.21 13.55
N THR A 69 -20.41 -12.35 12.90
CA THR A 69 -20.27 -12.65 11.48
C THR A 69 -19.90 -14.10 11.18
N ALA A 70 -19.92 -14.98 12.18
CA ALA A 70 -19.59 -16.40 12.01
C ALA A 70 -20.40 -17.05 10.87
N HIS A 71 -21.66 -16.68 10.71
CA HIS A 71 -22.53 -17.16 9.66
C HIS A 71 -21.99 -16.89 8.24
N ILE A 72 -21.23 -15.79 8.03
CA ILE A 72 -20.58 -15.48 6.75
C ILE A 72 -19.43 -16.45 6.48
N ARG A 73 -18.60 -16.72 7.49
CA ARG A 73 -17.43 -17.61 7.39
C ARG A 73 -17.84 -19.07 7.22
N GLU A 74 -18.92 -19.48 7.89
CA GLU A 74 -19.41 -20.86 7.90
C GLU A 74 -20.24 -21.21 6.65
N ASP A 75 -20.89 -20.22 6.03
CA ASP A 75 -21.64 -20.42 4.79
C ASP A 75 -20.69 -20.80 3.64
N THR A 76 -20.86 -21.99 3.12
CA THR A 76 -20.04 -22.54 2.01
C THR A 76 -20.62 -22.22 0.63
N THR A 77 -21.75 -21.54 0.54
CA THR A 77 -22.50 -21.39 -0.71
C THR A 77 -22.15 -20.12 -1.49
N TRP A 78 -21.84 -19.02 -0.80
CA TRP A 78 -21.54 -17.76 -1.48
C TRP A 78 -20.12 -17.71 -2.08
N ARG A 79 -20.01 -16.99 -3.17
CA ARG A 79 -18.76 -16.71 -3.89
C ARG A 79 -18.76 -15.25 -4.33
N VAL A 80 -17.57 -14.73 -4.60
CA VAL A 80 -17.43 -13.43 -5.28
C VAL A 80 -17.79 -13.57 -6.76
N ALA A 81 -18.14 -12.45 -7.39
CA ALA A 81 -18.42 -12.43 -8.81
C ALA A 81 -17.20 -12.92 -9.61
N PRO A 82 -17.38 -13.65 -10.73
CA PRO A 82 -16.28 -14.13 -11.55
C PRO A 82 -15.36 -13.00 -12.01
N ALA A 83 -14.05 -13.25 -12.03
CA ALA A 83 -13.08 -12.27 -12.51
C ALA A 83 -13.35 -11.91 -13.99
N PRO A 84 -13.27 -10.63 -14.36
CA PRO A 84 -13.28 -10.22 -15.76
C PRO A 84 -12.04 -10.74 -16.48
N ALA A 85 -12.12 -10.88 -17.80
CA ALA A 85 -11.03 -11.45 -18.61
C ALA A 85 -9.68 -10.74 -18.36
N ALA A 86 -9.70 -9.41 -18.22
CA ALA A 86 -8.50 -8.60 -17.99
C ALA A 86 -7.83 -8.81 -16.62
N LEU A 87 -8.53 -9.44 -15.65
CA LEU A 87 -8.00 -9.78 -14.31
C LEU A 87 -7.96 -11.29 -14.06
N ASN A 88 -8.14 -12.12 -15.07
CA ASN A 88 -8.16 -13.56 -14.89
C ASN A 88 -6.75 -14.14 -14.67
N ASP A 89 -5.75 -13.59 -15.36
CA ASP A 89 -4.33 -13.91 -15.18
C ASP A 89 -3.62 -12.74 -14.49
N ARG A 90 -3.17 -12.97 -13.27
CA ARG A 90 -2.53 -11.98 -12.41
C ARG A 90 -1.17 -12.44 -11.89
N ARG A 91 -0.53 -13.39 -12.57
CA ARG A 91 0.68 -14.07 -12.08
C ARG A 91 1.85 -13.15 -11.73
N VAL A 92 1.97 -11.99 -12.38
CA VAL A 92 2.93 -10.95 -12.00
C VAL A 92 2.28 -9.58 -12.13
N GLU A 93 2.36 -8.81 -11.07
CA GLU A 93 1.92 -7.42 -11.00
C GLU A 93 3.12 -6.53 -10.70
N ILE A 94 3.23 -5.40 -11.39
CA ILE A 94 4.24 -4.38 -11.09
C ILE A 94 3.58 -3.21 -10.38
N THR A 95 4.23 -2.65 -9.37
CA THR A 95 3.76 -1.47 -8.65
C THR A 95 4.65 -0.26 -8.94
N GLY A 96 4.07 0.93 -8.91
CA GLY A 96 4.82 2.18 -9.06
C GLY A 96 3.93 3.40 -9.15
N PRO A 97 4.52 4.59 -8.92
CA PRO A 97 3.82 5.87 -8.98
C PRO A 97 3.32 6.20 -10.39
N THR A 98 2.45 7.19 -10.45
CA THR A 98 1.78 7.63 -11.69
C THR A 98 2.47 8.79 -12.41
N ASP A 99 3.76 9.02 -12.13
CA ASP A 99 4.53 9.95 -12.94
C ASP A 99 4.64 9.47 -14.41
N ARG A 100 4.84 10.41 -15.33
CA ARG A 100 4.72 10.16 -16.77
C ARG A 100 5.66 9.07 -17.29
N LYS A 101 6.92 9.08 -16.86
CA LYS A 101 7.92 8.09 -17.27
C LYS A 101 7.63 6.69 -16.68
N MET A 102 7.29 6.64 -15.39
CA MET A 102 7.00 5.38 -14.71
C MET A 102 5.71 4.76 -15.23
N THR A 103 4.68 5.56 -15.54
CA THR A 103 3.45 5.11 -16.19
C THR A 103 3.75 4.35 -17.49
N ILE A 104 4.59 4.91 -18.38
CA ILE A 104 4.96 4.24 -19.64
C ILE A 104 5.77 2.96 -19.36
N ASN A 105 6.74 3.02 -18.45
CA ASN A 105 7.60 1.88 -18.13
C ASN A 105 6.80 0.73 -17.50
N ALA A 106 5.90 1.02 -16.58
CA ALA A 106 5.08 0.02 -15.91
C ALA A 106 4.10 -0.66 -16.88
N LEU A 107 3.42 0.11 -17.71
CA LEU A 107 2.54 -0.42 -18.75
C LEU A 107 3.28 -1.33 -19.74
N ASN A 108 4.52 -0.99 -20.07
CA ASN A 108 5.36 -1.73 -21.02
C ASN A 108 6.17 -2.89 -20.40
N SER A 109 6.08 -3.10 -19.09
CA SER A 109 6.98 -3.99 -18.33
C SER A 109 6.86 -5.46 -18.67
N GLY A 110 5.77 -5.90 -19.29
CA GLY A 110 5.43 -7.31 -19.52
C GLY A 110 4.73 -7.97 -18.32
N ALA A 111 4.52 -7.26 -17.22
CA ALA A 111 3.64 -7.71 -16.15
C ALA A 111 2.18 -7.79 -16.63
N LYS A 112 1.38 -8.66 -16.01
CA LYS A 112 -0.05 -8.77 -16.34
C LYS A 112 -0.85 -7.59 -15.83
N VAL A 113 -0.45 -7.04 -14.70
CA VAL A 113 -1.11 -5.92 -14.02
C VAL A 113 -0.07 -4.87 -13.63
N TRP A 114 -0.47 -3.61 -13.73
CA TRP A 114 0.21 -2.49 -13.10
C TRP A 114 -0.66 -1.90 -12.01
N LEU A 115 -0.16 -1.91 -10.78
CA LEU A 115 -0.72 -1.14 -9.70
C LEU A 115 -0.27 0.31 -9.85
N ALA A 116 -1.20 1.16 -10.35
CA ALA A 116 -1.00 2.60 -10.45
C ALA A 116 -1.26 3.24 -9.09
N ASP A 117 -0.20 3.71 -8.45
CA ASP A 117 -0.21 4.00 -7.04
C ASP A 117 -0.28 5.49 -6.73
N PHE A 118 -1.36 5.91 -6.06
CA PHE A 118 -1.51 7.25 -5.46
C PHE A 118 -1.25 7.24 -3.95
N GLU A 119 -0.92 6.09 -3.39
CA GLU A 119 -0.73 5.90 -1.97
C GLU A 119 0.76 5.78 -1.62
N ASP A 120 1.26 4.64 -1.14
CA ASP A 120 2.58 4.49 -0.53
C ASP A 120 3.76 4.77 -1.46
N ALA A 121 3.64 4.50 -2.77
CA ALA A 121 4.68 4.81 -3.75
C ALA A 121 4.62 6.26 -4.27
N SER A 122 3.71 7.08 -3.75
CA SER A 122 3.54 8.50 -4.13
C SER A 122 3.51 9.39 -2.90
N ALA A 123 4.30 10.47 -2.90
CA ALA A 123 4.09 11.53 -1.93
C ALA A 123 2.88 12.36 -2.39
N PRO A 124 1.89 12.65 -1.51
CA PRO A 124 0.61 13.26 -1.91
C PRO A 124 0.71 14.78 -2.08
N THR A 125 1.67 15.25 -2.86
CA THR A 125 1.69 16.63 -3.33
C THR A 125 0.53 16.88 -4.28
N TRP A 126 0.02 18.10 -4.33
CA TRP A 126 -1.04 18.45 -5.28
C TRP A 126 -0.63 18.15 -6.73
N GLU A 127 0.64 18.43 -7.05
CA GLU A 127 1.20 18.11 -8.36
C GLU A 127 1.12 16.61 -8.68
N ASN A 128 1.58 15.73 -7.80
CA ASN A 128 1.54 14.29 -8.01
C ASN A 128 0.10 13.76 -8.14
N VAL A 129 -0.82 14.28 -7.34
CA VAL A 129 -2.23 13.89 -7.37
C VAL A 129 -2.86 14.29 -8.71
N VAL A 130 -2.73 15.54 -9.11
CA VAL A 130 -3.39 16.06 -10.34
C VAL A 130 -2.71 15.54 -11.60
N LEU A 131 -1.37 15.65 -11.70
CA LEU A 131 -0.66 15.20 -12.90
C LEU A 131 -0.67 13.68 -13.04
N GLY A 132 -0.75 12.94 -11.95
CA GLY A 132 -1.00 11.49 -11.99
C GLY A 132 -2.29 11.15 -12.71
N GLN A 133 -3.38 11.88 -12.44
CA GLN A 133 -4.66 11.72 -13.16
C GLN A 133 -4.52 12.06 -14.65
N VAL A 134 -3.86 13.18 -14.98
CA VAL A 134 -3.59 13.56 -16.38
C VAL A 134 -2.80 12.46 -17.11
N ASN A 135 -1.78 11.90 -16.47
CA ASN A 135 -0.96 10.84 -17.06
C ASN A 135 -1.76 9.56 -17.35
N LEU A 136 -2.72 9.20 -16.47
CA LEU A 136 -3.60 8.06 -16.70
C LEU A 136 -4.60 8.32 -17.84
N VAL A 137 -5.17 9.51 -17.95
CA VAL A 137 -6.00 9.91 -19.11
C VAL A 137 -5.19 9.80 -20.40
N ASP A 138 -3.96 10.35 -20.41
CA ASP A 138 -3.08 10.26 -21.58
C ASP A 138 -2.72 8.81 -21.94
N ALA A 139 -2.52 7.95 -20.94
CA ALA A 139 -2.24 6.54 -21.19
C ALA A 139 -3.40 5.83 -21.89
N TYR A 140 -4.64 6.10 -21.48
CA TYR A 140 -5.82 5.45 -22.09
C TYR A 140 -6.25 6.07 -23.42
N THR A 141 -5.94 7.34 -23.66
CA THR A 141 -6.13 8.00 -24.96
C THR A 141 -4.98 7.76 -25.93
N ARG A 142 -3.90 7.11 -25.47
CA ARG A 142 -2.68 6.83 -26.24
C ARG A 142 -1.88 8.07 -26.62
N SER A 143 -2.04 9.16 -25.90
CA SER A 143 -1.31 10.42 -26.10
C SER A 143 -0.08 10.55 -25.19
N ILE A 144 0.16 9.57 -24.29
CA ILE A 144 1.30 9.61 -23.40
C ILE A 144 2.61 9.31 -24.11
N ASP A 145 3.57 10.21 -23.98
CA ASP A 145 4.97 10.03 -24.35
C ASP A 145 5.86 10.75 -23.33
N PHE A 146 7.12 10.43 -23.31
CA PHE A 146 8.10 11.10 -22.47
C PHE A 146 9.48 11.07 -23.13
N THR A 147 10.15 12.21 -23.18
CA THR A 147 11.56 12.29 -23.60
C THR A 147 12.40 12.76 -22.43
N ASP A 148 13.35 11.95 -22.02
CA ASP A 148 14.30 12.28 -20.97
C ASP A 148 15.35 13.26 -21.53
N GLU A 149 15.29 14.50 -21.11
CA GLU A 149 16.15 15.59 -21.61
C GLU A 149 17.64 15.33 -21.36
N ARG A 150 17.99 14.60 -20.29
CA ARG A 150 19.39 14.33 -19.93
C ARG A 150 20.01 13.26 -20.81
N SER A 151 19.25 12.22 -21.15
CA SER A 151 19.72 11.08 -21.96
C SER A 151 19.28 11.15 -23.41
N GLY A 152 18.32 12.01 -23.78
CA GLY A 152 17.68 12.08 -25.09
C GLY A 152 16.81 10.86 -25.43
N LYS A 153 16.57 9.96 -24.47
CA LYS A 153 15.79 8.74 -24.68
C LYS A 153 14.31 9.04 -24.65
N SER A 154 13.60 8.61 -25.69
CA SER A 154 12.14 8.71 -25.78
C SER A 154 11.47 7.41 -25.33
N TYR A 155 10.32 7.55 -24.68
CA TYR A 155 9.48 6.48 -24.17
C TYR A 155 8.08 6.65 -24.73
N THR A 156 7.52 5.56 -25.27
CA THR A 156 6.17 5.49 -25.82
C THR A 156 5.53 4.15 -25.44
N LEU A 157 4.20 4.06 -25.52
CA LEU A 157 3.50 2.81 -25.26
C LEU A 157 3.66 1.81 -26.40
N LYS A 158 3.75 0.54 -26.05
CA LYS A 158 3.63 -0.61 -26.96
C LYS A 158 2.20 -0.79 -27.48
N GLY A 159 1.97 -1.85 -28.27
CA GLY A 159 0.63 -2.25 -28.71
C GLY A 159 -0.32 -2.58 -27.56
N ASN A 160 -1.62 -2.43 -27.78
CA ASN A 160 -2.65 -2.60 -26.73
C ASN A 160 -2.59 -3.95 -26.02
N ASP A 161 -2.32 -5.01 -26.77
CA ASP A 161 -2.30 -6.39 -26.24
C ASP A 161 -1.04 -6.70 -25.41
N GLU A 162 -0.03 -5.83 -25.47
CA GLU A 162 1.22 -5.96 -24.73
C GLU A 162 1.24 -5.18 -23.42
N LEU A 163 0.23 -4.35 -23.17
CA LEU A 163 0.20 -3.48 -22.00
C LEU A 163 -0.42 -4.17 -20.79
N ALA A 164 0.18 -3.94 -19.63
CA ALA A 164 -0.37 -4.34 -18.36
C ALA A 164 -1.80 -3.79 -18.15
N THR A 165 -2.64 -4.55 -17.46
CA THR A 165 -3.94 -4.07 -17.00
C THR A 165 -3.72 -3.18 -15.78
N VAL A 166 -4.31 -1.98 -15.78
CA VAL A 166 -4.18 -1.05 -14.66
C VAL A 166 -5.15 -1.43 -13.54
N VAL A 167 -4.63 -1.47 -12.32
CA VAL A 167 -5.41 -1.50 -11.08
C VAL A 167 -4.92 -0.33 -10.22
N MET A 168 -5.77 0.69 -10.04
CA MET A 168 -5.41 1.94 -9.38
C MET A 168 -5.55 1.81 -7.87
N ARG A 169 -4.54 2.26 -7.10
CA ARG A 169 -4.60 2.34 -5.64
C ARG A 169 -4.82 3.79 -5.20
N PRO A 170 -6.01 4.15 -4.69
CA PRO A 170 -6.25 5.46 -4.08
C PRO A 170 -5.56 5.55 -2.73
N ARG A 171 -5.39 6.75 -2.20
CA ARG A 171 -4.92 6.97 -0.83
C ARG A 171 -5.83 6.27 0.20
N GLY A 172 -5.25 5.91 1.35
CA GLY A 172 -6.00 5.34 2.47
C GLY A 172 -7.00 6.32 3.09
N TRP A 173 -8.01 5.80 3.80
CA TRP A 173 -9.07 6.59 4.45
C TRP A 173 -8.58 7.63 5.48
N HIS A 174 -7.37 7.48 5.99
CA HIS A 174 -6.77 8.35 7.01
C HIS A 174 -6.28 9.70 6.46
N LEU A 175 -6.08 9.83 5.15
CA LEU A 175 -5.59 11.06 4.51
C LEU A 175 -6.73 11.89 3.92
N ASP A 176 -6.67 13.18 4.14
CA ASP A 176 -7.52 14.17 3.49
C ASP A 176 -6.76 14.92 2.39
N GLU A 177 -7.47 15.37 1.35
CA GLU A 177 -6.89 16.26 0.33
C GLU A 177 -7.08 17.71 0.77
N ARG A 178 -6.04 18.30 1.33
CA ARG A 178 -6.11 19.65 1.92
C ARG A 178 -6.39 20.77 0.92
N HIS A 179 -6.09 20.52 -0.37
CA HIS A 179 -6.27 21.53 -1.43
C HIS A 179 -7.69 21.52 -2.01
N LEU A 180 -8.53 20.55 -1.67
CA LEU A 180 -9.89 20.45 -2.17
C LEU A 180 -10.87 20.46 -1.00
N LYS A 181 -11.65 21.55 -0.85
CA LYS A 181 -12.52 21.79 0.30
C LYS A 181 -13.96 22.06 -0.11
N ASP A 182 -14.90 21.65 0.75
CA ASP A 182 -16.32 22.02 0.66
C ASP A 182 -16.58 23.47 1.12
N GLU A 183 -17.83 23.94 0.98
CA GLU A 183 -18.23 25.29 1.42
C GLU A 183 -18.02 25.55 2.92
N ALA A 184 -18.00 24.50 3.74
CA ALA A 184 -17.71 24.61 5.17
C ALA A 184 -16.20 24.64 5.47
N GLY A 185 -15.37 24.58 4.44
CA GLY A 185 -13.90 24.52 4.55
C GLY A 185 -13.36 23.15 4.97
N ARG A 186 -14.17 22.09 4.92
CA ARG A 186 -13.72 20.74 5.25
C ARG A 186 -13.01 20.12 4.05
N PRO A 187 -11.83 19.51 4.26
CA PRO A 187 -11.11 18.83 3.19
C PRO A 187 -11.87 17.57 2.74
N VAL A 188 -11.74 17.23 1.47
CA VAL A 188 -12.28 15.99 0.93
C VAL A 188 -11.33 14.84 1.28
N PRO A 189 -11.81 13.66 1.71
CA PRO A 189 -10.96 12.48 1.87
C PRO A 189 -10.14 12.19 0.60
N GLY A 190 -8.83 12.02 0.74
CA GLY A 190 -7.93 11.77 -0.40
C GLY A 190 -8.37 10.56 -1.22
N ALA A 191 -8.86 9.52 -0.56
CA ALA A 191 -9.41 8.33 -1.21
C ALA A 191 -10.56 8.66 -2.19
N LEU A 192 -11.45 9.59 -1.82
CA LEU A 192 -12.57 10.00 -2.67
C LEU A 192 -12.13 10.90 -3.83
N VAL A 193 -11.09 11.70 -3.63
CA VAL A 193 -10.50 12.52 -4.71
C VAL A 193 -9.85 11.61 -5.74
N ASP A 194 -8.97 10.72 -5.31
CA ASP A 194 -8.21 9.83 -6.19
C ASP A 194 -9.14 8.89 -6.97
N PHE A 195 -10.04 8.21 -6.26
CA PHE A 195 -11.06 7.35 -6.86
C PHE A 195 -11.98 8.14 -7.80
N GLY A 196 -12.51 9.26 -7.32
CA GLY A 196 -13.53 10.03 -8.03
C GLY A 196 -13.02 10.59 -9.35
N LEU A 197 -11.86 11.23 -9.36
CA LEU A 197 -11.26 11.76 -10.59
C LEU A 197 -10.89 10.63 -11.56
N TYR A 198 -10.21 9.59 -11.07
CA TYR A 198 -9.85 8.45 -11.90
C TYR A 198 -11.06 7.77 -12.55
N PHE A 199 -12.06 7.45 -11.75
CA PHE A 199 -13.26 6.76 -12.18
C PHE A 199 -14.07 7.60 -13.18
N PHE A 200 -14.29 8.87 -12.87
CA PHE A 200 -15.10 9.77 -13.71
C PHE A 200 -14.53 9.90 -15.12
N HIS A 201 -13.22 10.11 -15.23
CA HIS A 201 -12.57 10.32 -16.52
C HIS A 201 -12.34 9.04 -17.31
N ASN A 202 -12.10 7.91 -16.64
CA ASN A 202 -11.53 6.74 -17.31
C ASN A 202 -12.48 5.53 -17.39
N ALA A 203 -13.53 5.43 -16.58
CA ALA A 203 -14.33 4.20 -16.46
C ALA A 203 -14.91 3.75 -17.81
N LYS A 204 -15.55 4.64 -18.55
CA LYS A 204 -16.13 4.31 -19.87
C LYS A 204 -15.06 3.95 -20.90
N ARG A 205 -13.96 4.70 -20.92
CA ARG A 205 -12.86 4.45 -21.84
C ARG A 205 -12.18 3.10 -21.58
N LEU A 206 -12.02 2.72 -20.32
CA LEU A 206 -11.48 1.41 -19.94
C LEU A 206 -12.35 0.26 -20.42
N ILE A 207 -13.68 0.40 -20.33
CA ILE A 207 -14.63 -0.60 -20.84
C ILE A 207 -14.47 -0.75 -22.37
N GLU A 208 -14.38 0.36 -23.12
CA GLU A 208 -14.12 0.35 -24.56
C GLU A 208 -12.82 -0.38 -24.93
N LEU A 209 -11.81 -0.30 -24.07
CA LEU A 209 -10.52 -0.99 -24.25
C LEU A 209 -10.55 -2.48 -23.81
N GLY A 210 -11.71 -3.02 -23.43
CA GLY A 210 -11.83 -4.39 -22.92
C GLY A 210 -11.23 -4.58 -21.52
N LYS A 211 -11.04 -3.48 -20.81
CA LYS A 211 -10.57 -3.42 -19.42
C LYS A 211 -11.73 -2.98 -18.53
N GLY A 212 -11.46 -2.51 -17.32
CA GLY A 212 -12.44 -1.93 -16.42
C GLY A 212 -11.79 -1.00 -15.40
N PRO A 213 -12.59 -0.22 -14.66
CA PRO A 213 -12.12 0.56 -13.54
C PRO A 213 -11.84 -0.37 -12.36
N TYR A 214 -10.58 -0.79 -12.23
CA TYR A 214 -10.12 -1.73 -11.23
C TYR A 214 -9.31 -1.03 -10.16
N PHE A 215 -9.46 -1.46 -8.90
CA PHE A 215 -8.88 -0.80 -7.74
C PHE A 215 -8.15 -1.75 -6.80
N TYR A 216 -7.11 -1.26 -6.16
CA TYR A 216 -6.55 -1.78 -4.92
C TYR A 216 -7.01 -0.91 -3.75
N LEU A 217 -7.53 -1.51 -2.69
CA LEU A 217 -8.03 -0.78 -1.51
C LEU A 217 -7.03 -0.93 -0.37
N PRO A 218 -6.32 0.16 -0.01
CA PRO A 218 -5.26 0.11 0.99
C PRO A 218 -5.77 0.27 2.42
N LYS A 219 -4.98 -0.21 3.36
CA LYS A 219 -5.09 0.06 4.80
C LYS A 219 -6.51 -0.12 5.37
N THR A 220 -7.25 -1.07 4.81
CA THR A 220 -8.57 -1.47 5.31
C THR A 220 -8.42 -2.14 6.67
N GLU A 221 -9.19 -1.71 7.67
CA GLU A 221 -9.13 -2.27 9.01
C GLU A 221 -10.36 -3.11 9.40
N SER A 222 -11.45 -3.01 8.63
CA SER A 222 -12.67 -3.78 8.90
C SER A 222 -13.52 -4.04 7.66
N HIS A 223 -14.40 -5.03 7.73
CA HIS A 223 -15.40 -5.30 6.69
C HIS A 223 -16.40 -4.14 6.50
N LEU A 224 -16.59 -3.29 7.51
CA LEU A 224 -17.45 -2.11 7.39
C LEU A 224 -16.85 -1.05 6.45
N GLU A 225 -15.52 -0.97 6.39
CA GLU A 225 -14.84 -0.12 5.41
C GLU A 225 -14.95 -0.71 3.99
N ALA A 226 -14.91 -2.03 3.87
CA ALA A 226 -15.20 -2.71 2.61
C ALA A 226 -16.65 -2.48 2.15
N ARG A 227 -17.62 -2.48 3.08
CA ARG A 227 -19.00 -2.10 2.80
C ARG A 227 -19.13 -0.66 2.31
N LEU A 228 -18.41 0.29 2.93
CA LEU A 228 -18.38 1.68 2.47
C LEU A 228 -17.88 1.76 1.03
N TRP A 229 -16.80 1.07 0.68
CA TRP A 229 -16.32 1.02 -0.69
C TRP A 229 -17.34 0.41 -1.65
N ASN A 230 -18.03 -0.65 -1.25
CA ASN A 230 -19.10 -1.25 -2.06
C ASN A 230 -20.24 -0.24 -2.34
N GLU A 231 -20.67 0.51 -1.33
CA GLU A 231 -21.69 1.55 -1.47
C GLU A 231 -21.21 2.66 -2.44
N ILE A 232 -19.94 3.07 -2.35
CA ILE A 232 -19.32 4.03 -3.27
C ILE A 232 -19.31 3.48 -4.71
N PHE A 233 -18.94 2.22 -4.91
CA PHE A 233 -18.90 1.60 -6.24
C PHE A 233 -20.30 1.53 -6.87
N VAL A 234 -21.29 1.12 -6.10
CA VAL A 234 -22.69 1.08 -6.56
C VAL A 234 -23.14 2.47 -6.99
N PHE A 235 -22.96 3.47 -6.14
CA PHE A 235 -23.30 4.86 -6.45
C PHE A 235 -22.55 5.38 -7.69
N ALA A 236 -21.26 5.17 -7.76
CA ALA A 236 -20.43 5.68 -8.84
C ALA A 236 -20.81 5.09 -10.22
N GLN A 237 -21.09 3.78 -10.28
CA GLN A 237 -21.51 3.10 -11.51
C GLN A 237 -22.87 3.64 -11.98
N ASP A 238 -23.83 3.84 -11.08
CA ASP A 238 -25.13 4.43 -11.41
C ASP A 238 -24.97 5.89 -11.87
N TYR A 239 -24.11 6.68 -11.21
CA TYR A 239 -23.89 8.09 -11.54
C TYR A 239 -23.38 8.29 -12.96
N VAL A 240 -22.38 7.48 -13.38
CA VAL A 240 -21.82 7.59 -14.74
C VAL A 240 -22.59 6.75 -15.77
N GLY A 241 -23.53 5.91 -15.35
CA GLY A 241 -24.37 5.09 -16.22
C GLY A 241 -23.62 3.91 -16.85
N ILE A 242 -22.87 3.16 -16.06
CA ILE A 242 -22.25 1.88 -16.45
C ILE A 242 -22.84 0.72 -15.65
N PRO A 243 -22.79 -0.53 -16.16
CA PRO A 243 -23.36 -1.68 -15.45
C PRO A 243 -22.77 -1.90 -14.07
N GLN A 244 -23.61 -2.30 -13.11
CA GLN A 244 -23.16 -2.74 -11.80
C GLN A 244 -22.24 -3.95 -11.92
N GLY A 245 -21.23 -4.05 -11.05
CA GLY A 245 -20.21 -5.10 -11.09
C GLY A 245 -19.11 -4.90 -12.14
N THR A 246 -19.10 -3.77 -12.85
CA THR A 246 -17.99 -3.38 -13.76
C THR A 246 -16.73 -3.00 -12.96
N VAL A 247 -16.89 -2.30 -11.84
CA VAL A 247 -15.81 -2.06 -10.89
C VAL A 247 -15.36 -3.37 -10.26
N ARG A 248 -14.05 -3.58 -10.18
CA ARG A 248 -13.46 -4.69 -9.42
C ARG A 248 -12.39 -4.18 -8.48
N ALA A 249 -12.37 -4.73 -7.26
CA ALA A 249 -11.44 -4.33 -6.22
C ALA A 249 -10.71 -5.51 -5.60
N THR A 250 -9.42 -5.34 -5.41
CA THR A 250 -8.57 -6.20 -4.58
C THR A 250 -8.29 -5.46 -3.28
N VAL A 251 -8.49 -6.10 -2.14
CA VAL A 251 -8.22 -5.48 -0.84
C VAL A 251 -6.86 -5.93 -0.33
N LEU A 252 -6.03 -4.95 0.07
CA LEU A 252 -4.80 -5.25 0.79
C LEU A 252 -5.16 -5.65 2.23
N ILE A 253 -4.87 -6.90 2.57
CA ILE A 253 -4.93 -7.37 3.95
C ILE A 253 -3.58 -7.05 4.59
N GLU A 254 -3.38 -5.80 4.87
CA GLU A 254 -2.13 -5.24 5.38
C GLU A 254 -2.29 -4.62 6.78
N THR A 255 -3.43 -4.87 7.42
CA THR A 255 -3.65 -4.54 8.81
C THR A 255 -3.99 -5.81 9.59
N ILE A 256 -3.51 -5.88 10.83
CA ILE A 256 -3.77 -7.05 11.68
C ILE A 256 -5.27 -7.24 11.93
N THR A 257 -6.03 -6.17 12.02
CA THR A 257 -7.47 -6.22 12.23
C THR A 257 -8.21 -6.82 11.03
N ALA A 258 -7.84 -6.43 9.80
CA ALA A 258 -8.42 -6.98 8.59
C ALA A 258 -8.11 -8.48 8.40
N ALA A 259 -6.99 -8.96 8.93
CA ALA A 259 -6.64 -10.38 8.86
C ALA A 259 -7.68 -11.29 9.56
N TYR A 260 -8.40 -10.76 10.52
CA TYR A 260 -9.50 -11.47 11.19
C TYR A 260 -10.86 -11.33 10.49
N GLU A 261 -10.94 -10.55 9.41
CA GLU A 261 -12.19 -10.21 8.72
C GLU A 261 -12.14 -10.49 7.21
N MET A 262 -11.24 -11.38 6.75
CA MET A 262 -11.03 -11.63 5.30
C MET A 262 -12.28 -12.14 4.58
N ASP A 263 -13.02 -13.09 5.17
CA ASP A 263 -14.27 -13.61 4.61
C ASP A 263 -15.32 -12.47 4.54
N GLU A 264 -15.46 -11.70 5.61
CA GLU A 264 -16.41 -10.60 5.72
C GLU A 264 -16.11 -9.48 4.72
N ILE A 265 -14.83 -9.12 4.55
CA ILE A 265 -14.38 -8.15 3.56
C ILE A 265 -14.78 -8.58 2.14
N LEU A 266 -14.50 -9.83 1.79
CA LEU A 266 -14.92 -10.39 0.50
C LEU A 266 -16.44 -10.46 0.36
N TYR A 267 -17.17 -10.75 1.43
CA TYR A 267 -18.62 -10.82 1.43
C TYR A 267 -19.26 -9.45 1.17
N GLU A 268 -18.79 -8.42 1.82
CA GLU A 268 -19.28 -7.04 1.60
C GLU A 268 -19.04 -6.57 0.17
N LEU A 269 -17.92 -6.95 -0.41
CA LEU A 269 -17.53 -6.60 -1.78
C LEU A 269 -17.91 -7.67 -2.82
N ARG A 270 -18.67 -8.72 -2.49
CA ARG A 270 -18.81 -9.93 -3.33
C ARG A 270 -19.15 -9.69 -4.79
N ASP A 271 -19.90 -8.62 -5.09
CA ASP A 271 -20.27 -8.25 -6.47
C ASP A 271 -19.14 -7.46 -7.19
N HIS A 272 -18.18 -6.94 -6.44
CA HIS A 272 -17.07 -6.11 -6.93
C HIS A 272 -15.68 -6.69 -6.57
N ALA A 273 -15.58 -7.72 -5.73
CA ALA A 273 -14.30 -8.27 -5.31
C ALA A 273 -13.56 -8.95 -6.47
N ALA A 274 -12.26 -8.69 -6.57
CA ALA A 274 -11.33 -9.39 -7.45
C ALA A 274 -10.37 -10.29 -6.66
N GLY A 275 -10.03 -9.94 -5.43
CA GLY A 275 -9.09 -10.71 -4.63
C GLY A 275 -8.68 -10.03 -3.33
N LEU A 276 -7.74 -10.67 -2.65
CA LEU A 276 -7.00 -10.12 -1.52
C LEU A 276 -5.50 -10.13 -1.84
N ASN A 277 -4.77 -9.19 -1.25
CA ASN A 277 -3.32 -9.12 -1.36
C ASN A 277 -2.66 -9.20 0.02
N ALA A 278 -1.52 -9.89 0.11
CA ALA A 278 -0.72 -10.00 1.32
C ALA A 278 0.36 -8.91 1.37
N GLY A 279 0.19 -7.89 2.19
CA GLY A 279 1.22 -6.91 2.50
C GLY A 279 2.15 -7.38 3.64
N ARG A 280 3.40 -6.91 3.69
CA ARG A 280 4.34 -7.27 4.75
C ARG A 280 4.58 -6.14 5.73
N TRP A 281 5.07 -5.02 5.24
CA TRP A 281 5.55 -3.95 6.12
C TRP A 281 4.41 -3.24 6.85
N ASP A 282 3.33 -2.91 6.16
CA ASP A 282 2.13 -2.37 6.79
C ASP A 282 1.50 -3.34 7.78
N TYR A 283 1.52 -4.66 7.46
CA TYR A 283 1.00 -5.68 8.38
C TYR A 283 1.79 -5.69 9.70
N LEU A 284 3.15 -5.69 9.61
CA LEU A 284 4.01 -5.60 10.80
C LEU A 284 3.85 -4.27 11.54
N PHE A 285 3.76 -3.16 10.80
CA PHE A 285 3.46 -1.86 11.38
C PHE A 285 2.13 -1.89 12.15
N SER A 286 1.08 -2.47 11.56
CA SER A 286 -0.23 -2.55 12.20
C SER A 286 -0.23 -3.39 13.48
N ILE A 287 0.63 -4.42 13.55
CA ILE A 287 0.84 -5.21 14.79
C ILE A 287 1.43 -4.30 15.87
N VAL A 288 2.50 -3.57 15.58
CA VAL A 288 3.08 -2.63 16.54
C VAL A 288 2.04 -1.61 16.98
N LYS A 289 1.35 -0.97 16.03
CA LYS A 289 0.32 0.04 16.28
C LYS A 289 -0.78 -0.45 17.23
N ASN A 290 -1.30 -1.65 16.99
CA ASN A 290 -2.45 -2.16 17.74
C ASN A 290 -2.07 -2.81 19.07
N PHE A 291 -0.90 -3.48 19.15
CA PHE A 291 -0.47 -4.22 20.34
C PHE A 291 0.67 -3.54 21.10
N ARG A 292 0.94 -2.24 20.86
CA ARG A 292 2.01 -1.51 21.54
C ARG A 292 1.92 -1.51 23.07
N ASP A 293 0.71 -1.68 23.61
CA ASP A 293 0.44 -1.77 25.06
C ASP A 293 0.43 -3.23 25.57
N GLY A 294 0.61 -4.21 24.68
CA GLY A 294 0.49 -5.65 25.00
C GLY A 294 1.73 -6.29 25.64
N GLY A 295 2.76 -5.50 25.92
CA GLY A 295 3.98 -5.95 26.59
C GLY A 295 4.96 -6.72 25.71
N ALA A 296 5.95 -7.34 26.35
CA ALA A 296 7.13 -7.92 25.69
C ALA A 296 6.81 -8.99 24.62
N LYS A 297 5.71 -9.72 24.75
CA LYS A 297 5.32 -10.77 23.78
C LYS A 297 5.01 -10.23 22.37
N PHE A 298 4.73 -8.94 22.24
CA PHE A 298 4.44 -8.29 20.96
C PHE A 298 5.61 -7.49 20.39
N VAL A 299 6.76 -7.49 21.05
CA VAL A 299 7.96 -6.80 20.58
C VAL A 299 8.49 -7.53 19.33
N LEU A 300 8.52 -6.83 18.22
CA LEU A 300 9.11 -7.35 16.99
C LEU A 300 10.63 -7.25 17.03
N PRO A 301 11.37 -8.27 16.53
CA PRO A 301 12.80 -8.15 16.28
C PRO A 301 13.07 -7.22 15.09
N ASP A 302 14.32 -7.08 14.67
CA ASP A 302 14.69 -6.33 13.48
C ASP A 302 13.78 -6.71 12.31
N ARG A 303 13.22 -5.72 11.62
CA ARG A 303 12.23 -5.97 10.54
C ARG A 303 12.73 -6.96 9.48
N ASN A 304 14.03 -6.93 9.19
CA ASN A 304 14.64 -7.82 8.19
C ASN A 304 14.69 -9.29 8.63
N LEU A 305 14.55 -9.58 9.93
CA LEU A 305 14.47 -10.94 10.47
C LEU A 305 13.04 -11.49 10.46
N VAL A 306 12.03 -10.64 10.30
CA VAL A 306 10.62 -11.06 10.18
C VAL A 306 10.30 -11.33 8.72
N THR A 307 10.59 -12.54 8.28
CA THR A 307 10.32 -12.98 6.90
C THR A 307 8.91 -13.53 6.75
N MET A 308 8.47 -13.73 5.50
CA MET A 308 7.16 -14.37 5.22
C MET A 308 7.11 -15.84 5.66
N THR A 309 8.24 -16.41 6.11
CA THR A 309 8.33 -17.78 6.67
C THR A 309 8.19 -17.80 8.19
N ALA A 310 8.13 -16.66 8.86
CA ALA A 310 7.82 -16.58 10.29
C ALA A 310 6.45 -17.23 10.58
N PRO A 311 6.27 -17.97 11.70
CA PRO A 311 5.05 -18.75 11.94
C PRO A 311 3.76 -17.94 11.80
N PHE A 312 3.67 -16.77 12.41
CA PHE A 312 2.48 -15.91 12.30
C PHE A 312 2.27 -15.31 10.91
N MET A 313 3.36 -15.06 10.15
CA MET A 313 3.27 -14.62 8.76
C MET A 313 2.82 -15.77 7.84
N ARG A 314 3.22 -17.00 8.14
CA ARG A 314 2.70 -18.20 7.46
C ARG A 314 1.21 -18.39 7.73
N ALA A 315 0.78 -18.31 8.99
CA ALA A 315 -0.63 -18.38 9.34
C ALA A 315 -1.47 -17.36 8.57
N TYR A 316 -1.01 -16.11 8.53
CA TYR A 316 -1.63 -15.02 7.79
C TYR A 316 -1.75 -15.30 6.28
N THR A 317 -0.66 -15.69 5.62
CA THR A 317 -0.64 -15.92 4.17
C THR A 317 -1.43 -17.16 3.77
N GLU A 318 -1.36 -18.23 4.54
CA GLU A 318 -2.12 -19.46 4.30
C GLU A 318 -3.62 -19.23 4.49
N LEU A 319 -4.03 -18.50 5.53
CA LEU A 319 -5.42 -18.10 5.73
C LEU A 319 -5.93 -17.26 4.55
N LEU A 320 -5.13 -16.32 4.07
CA LEU A 320 -5.50 -15.47 2.93
C LEU A 320 -5.74 -16.30 1.66
N VAL A 321 -4.81 -17.20 1.30
CA VAL A 321 -4.97 -18.07 0.12
C VAL A 321 -6.22 -18.94 0.25
N ARG A 322 -6.38 -19.62 1.40
CA ARG A 322 -7.55 -20.45 1.66
C ARG A 322 -8.86 -19.67 1.54
N THR A 323 -8.94 -18.50 2.16
CA THR A 323 -10.15 -17.67 2.13
C THR A 323 -10.46 -17.22 0.71
N CYS A 324 -9.48 -16.71 -0.03
CA CYS A 324 -9.66 -16.32 -1.43
C CYS A 324 -10.20 -17.47 -2.28
N HIS A 325 -9.55 -18.62 -2.27
CA HIS A 325 -9.91 -19.73 -3.12
C HIS A 325 -11.26 -20.34 -2.74
N LYS A 326 -11.56 -20.44 -1.44
CA LYS A 326 -12.88 -20.83 -0.94
C LYS A 326 -13.99 -19.93 -1.53
N ARG A 327 -13.70 -18.64 -1.77
CA ARG A 327 -14.66 -17.65 -2.27
C ARG A 327 -14.55 -17.39 -3.77
N GLY A 328 -13.64 -18.05 -4.48
CA GLY A 328 -13.41 -17.86 -5.92
C GLY A 328 -12.66 -16.58 -6.27
N ALA A 329 -12.05 -15.94 -5.28
CA ALA A 329 -11.24 -14.73 -5.41
C ALA A 329 -9.77 -15.07 -5.68
N HIS A 330 -9.00 -14.12 -6.25
CA HIS A 330 -7.56 -14.25 -6.40
C HIS A 330 -6.81 -13.96 -5.10
N ALA A 331 -5.77 -14.74 -4.84
CA ALA A 331 -4.81 -14.49 -3.77
C ALA A 331 -3.52 -13.94 -4.38
N ILE A 332 -3.14 -12.72 -4.01
CA ILE A 332 -1.95 -12.03 -4.53
C ILE A 332 -0.91 -11.89 -3.44
N GLY A 333 0.32 -12.34 -3.71
CA GLY A 333 1.44 -12.30 -2.78
C GLY A 333 2.09 -10.93 -2.67
N GLY A 334 3.12 -10.87 -1.83
CA GLY A 334 3.82 -9.63 -1.48
C GLY A 334 4.81 -9.15 -2.53
N MET A 335 5.40 -7.98 -2.27
CA MET A 335 6.31 -7.30 -3.19
C MET A 335 7.74 -7.82 -3.09
N ALA A 336 8.38 -8.08 -4.24
CA ALA A 336 9.82 -8.14 -4.36
C ALA A 336 10.36 -6.74 -4.71
N ALA A 337 11.05 -6.13 -3.75
CA ALA A 337 11.46 -4.72 -3.81
C ALA A 337 12.89 -4.50 -4.32
N PHE A 338 13.63 -5.55 -4.68
CA PHE A 338 15.03 -5.43 -5.11
C PHE A 338 15.15 -4.61 -6.40
N ILE A 339 16.15 -3.71 -6.42
CA ILE A 339 16.54 -2.93 -7.60
C ILE A 339 17.87 -3.50 -8.13
N PRO A 340 17.90 -4.07 -9.35
CA PRO A 340 19.14 -4.59 -9.92
C PRO A 340 20.21 -3.50 -10.08
N SER A 341 21.42 -3.80 -9.62
CA SER A 341 22.58 -2.93 -9.81
C SER A 341 23.12 -3.05 -11.25
N ARG A 342 23.34 -1.92 -11.91
CA ARG A 342 23.99 -1.88 -13.23
C ARG A 342 25.50 -2.12 -13.16
N ARG A 343 26.08 -2.11 -11.95
CA ARG A 343 27.53 -2.12 -11.73
C ARG A 343 28.04 -3.36 -11.01
N ASP A 344 27.16 -4.12 -10.38
CA ASP A 344 27.52 -5.27 -9.54
C ASP A 344 26.66 -6.50 -9.89
N ALA A 345 27.23 -7.39 -10.71
CA ALA A 345 26.56 -8.60 -11.15
C ALA A 345 26.44 -9.65 -10.03
N GLU A 346 27.36 -9.68 -9.05
CA GLU A 346 27.31 -10.65 -7.96
C GLU A 346 26.22 -10.29 -6.95
N VAL A 347 26.03 -9.00 -6.65
CA VAL A 347 24.89 -8.52 -5.85
C VAL A 347 23.58 -8.91 -6.53
N ASN A 348 23.48 -8.72 -7.85
CA ASN A 348 22.29 -9.10 -8.60
C ASN A 348 22.01 -10.61 -8.53
N LYS A 349 23.03 -11.45 -8.67
CA LYS A 349 22.87 -12.90 -8.62
C LYS A 349 22.24 -13.36 -7.30
N VAL A 350 22.78 -12.88 -6.17
CA VAL A 350 22.27 -13.22 -4.84
C VAL A 350 20.84 -12.72 -4.65
N ALA A 351 20.57 -11.51 -5.11
CA ALA A 351 19.25 -10.90 -4.96
C ALA A 351 18.20 -11.59 -5.86
N PHE A 352 18.54 -11.91 -7.10
CA PHE A 352 17.65 -12.64 -8.00
C PHE A 352 17.32 -14.04 -7.49
N GLU A 353 18.29 -14.74 -6.87
CA GLU A 353 18.04 -16.02 -6.23
C GLU A 353 17.07 -15.89 -5.04
N LYS A 354 17.22 -14.85 -4.21
CA LYS A 354 16.28 -14.57 -3.11
C LYS A 354 14.88 -14.26 -3.64
N VAL A 355 14.77 -13.41 -4.67
CA VAL A 355 13.48 -13.10 -5.31
C VAL A 355 12.85 -14.38 -5.88
N LYS A 356 13.62 -15.18 -6.60
CA LYS A 356 13.13 -16.44 -7.15
C LYS A 356 12.62 -17.39 -6.07
N ASN A 357 13.39 -17.61 -5.00
CA ASN A 357 12.98 -18.48 -3.89
C ASN A 357 11.71 -17.99 -3.21
N ASP A 358 11.54 -16.68 -3.06
CA ASP A 358 10.34 -16.08 -2.50
C ASP A 358 9.11 -16.31 -3.40
N LYS A 359 9.27 -16.09 -4.72
CA LYS A 359 8.17 -16.29 -5.69
C LYS A 359 7.85 -17.76 -5.93
N ASP A 360 8.85 -18.66 -5.90
CA ASP A 360 8.65 -20.12 -5.94
C ASP A 360 7.81 -20.59 -4.73
N ARG A 361 8.10 -20.06 -3.54
CA ARG A 361 7.33 -20.34 -2.34
C ARG A 361 5.89 -19.86 -2.50
N GLU A 362 5.67 -18.59 -2.88
CA GLU A 362 4.33 -18.02 -3.04
C GLU A 362 3.50 -18.81 -4.05
N ALA A 363 4.04 -19.09 -5.23
CA ALA A 363 3.37 -19.91 -6.24
C ALA A 363 3.06 -21.33 -5.71
N GLY A 364 4.01 -21.94 -5.00
CA GLY A 364 3.86 -23.25 -4.35
C GLY A 364 2.84 -23.26 -3.23
N ASP A 365 2.68 -22.18 -2.49
CA ASP A 365 1.70 -22.02 -1.41
C ASP A 365 0.25 -21.82 -1.91
N GLY A 366 0.07 -21.48 -3.19
CA GLY A 366 -1.23 -21.34 -3.81
C GLY A 366 -1.60 -19.91 -4.21
N PHE A 367 -0.69 -18.94 -4.10
CA PHE A 367 -0.95 -17.61 -4.64
C PHE A 367 -1.14 -17.64 -6.16
N ASP A 368 -2.03 -16.82 -6.67
CA ASP A 368 -2.33 -16.70 -8.10
C ASP A 368 -1.43 -15.71 -8.82
N GLY A 369 -0.73 -14.88 -8.06
CA GLY A 369 0.18 -13.87 -8.53
C GLY A 369 0.91 -13.18 -7.39
N SER A 370 1.81 -12.25 -7.74
CA SER A 370 2.64 -11.54 -6.77
C SER A 370 3.16 -10.23 -7.33
N TRP A 371 3.67 -9.36 -6.46
CA TRP A 371 4.17 -8.03 -6.81
C TRP A 371 5.67 -7.99 -7.02
N VAL A 372 6.08 -7.14 -7.96
CA VAL A 372 7.47 -6.73 -8.17
C VAL A 372 7.53 -5.20 -8.27
N ALA A 373 8.63 -4.60 -7.80
CA ALA A 373 8.83 -3.15 -7.85
C ALA A 373 9.73 -2.69 -9.02
N HIS A 374 10.29 -3.62 -9.79
CA HIS A 374 11.19 -3.29 -10.89
C HIS A 374 10.92 -4.17 -12.12
N PRO A 375 10.94 -3.61 -13.37
CA PRO A 375 10.66 -4.38 -14.58
C PRO A 375 11.58 -5.60 -14.77
N ASP A 376 12.84 -5.52 -14.38
CA ASP A 376 13.79 -6.62 -14.52
C ASP A 376 13.46 -7.84 -13.62
N LEU A 377 12.60 -7.67 -12.62
CA LEU A 377 12.09 -8.75 -11.77
C LEU A 377 10.88 -9.47 -12.38
N VAL A 378 10.21 -8.87 -13.36
CA VAL A 378 9.03 -9.46 -14.02
C VAL A 378 9.34 -10.84 -14.62
N PRO A 379 10.43 -11.05 -15.41
CA PRO A 379 10.73 -12.37 -15.96
C PRO A 379 11.03 -13.43 -14.90
N ILE A 380 11.65 -13.03 -13.78
CA ILE A 380 11.99 -13.95 -12.69
C ILE A 380 10.72 -14.44 -11.99
N ALA A 381 9.85 -13.50 -11.59
CA ALA A 381 8.59 -13.82 -10.98
C ALA A 381 7.66 -14.61 -11.95
N MET A 382 7.63 -14.23 -13.23
CA MET A 382 6.86 -14.92 -14.25
C MET A 382 7.26 -16.39 -14.34
N ALA A 383 8.56 -16.68 -14.40
CA ALA A 383 9.06 -18.05 -14.48
C ALA A 383 8.65 -18.90 -13.26
N SER A 384 8.62 -18.33 -12.05
CA SER A 384 8.17 -19.03 -10.85
C SER A 384 6.68 -19.39 -10.90
N PHE A 385 5.85 -18.46 -11.34
CA PHE A 385 4.40 -18.73 -11.48
C PHE A 385 4.09 -19.62 -12.68
N ASP A 386 4.80 -19.48 -13.80
CA ASP A 386 4.65 -20.34 -14.98
C ASP A 386 4.93 -21.81 -14.65
N ALA A 387 5.93 -22.07 -13.80
CA ALA A 387 6.27 -23.43 -13.37
C ALA A 387 5.14 -24.13 -12.61
N VAL A 388 4.28 -23.39 -11.91
CA VAL A 388 3.15 -23.93 -11.13
C VAL A 388 1.85 -23.88 -11.92
N LEU A 389 1.56 -22.74 -12.58
CA LEU A 389 0.29 -22.52 -13.26
C LEU A 389 0.24 -23.17 -14.66
N GLY A 390 1.38 -23.28 -15.35
CA GLY A 390 1.42 -23.70 -16.75
C GLY A 390 0.50 -22.82 -17.60
N ASP A 391 -0.39 -23.45 -18.36
CA ASP A 391 -1.36 -22.77 -19.23
C ASP A 391 -2.59 -22.22 -18.49
N LYS A 392 -2.75 -22.51 -17.19
CA LYS A 392 -3.85 -22.01 -16.38
C LYS A 392 -3.60 -20.54 -15.99
N PRO A 393 -4.62 -19.69 -16.02
CA PRO A 393 -4.45 -18.28 -15.66
C PRO A 393 -4.30 -18.06 -14.13
N ASN A 394 -4.72 -19.02 -13.31
CA ASN A 394 -4.68 -18.96 -11.85
C ASN A 394 -4.83 -20.38 -11.25
N GLN A 395 -4.76 -20.50 -9.93
CA GLN A 395 -4.95 -21.77 -9.21
C GLN A 395 -6.07 -21.73 -8.15
N LYS A 396 -7.11 -20.92 -8.37
CA LYS A 396 -8.24 -20.75 -7.44
C LYS A 396 -8.98 -22.05 -7.10
N GLU A 397 -8.86 -23.08 -7.92
CA GLU A 397 -9.39 -24.44 -7.65
C GLU A 397 -8.64 -25.18 -6.54
N ARG A 398 -7.43 -24.72 -6.17
CA ARG A 398 -6.67 -25.26 -5.05
C ARG A 398 -7.17 -24.67 -3.73
N LEU A 399 -8.18 -25.29 -3.14
CA LEU A 399 -8.95 -24.75 -2.00
C LEU A 399 -8.16 -24.67 -0.68
N ARG A 400 -6.97 -25.27 -0.58
CA ARG A 400 -6.15 -25.31 0.63
C ARG A 400 -6.93 -25.74 1.89
N GLU A 401 -7.70 -26.85 1.76
CA GLU A 401 -8.45 -27.45 2.88
C GLU A 401 -7.52 -27.99 3.99
N ASP A 402 -6.24 -28.16 3.68
CA ASP A 402 -5.16 -28.50 4.61
C ASP A 402 -4.87 -27.41 5.64
N VAL A 403 -5.24 -26.16 5.36
CA VAL A 403 -4.96 -24.99 6.23
C VAL A 403 -6.00 -24.89 7.33
N SER A 404 -5.54 -24.75 8.57
CA SER A 404 -6.37 -24.42 9.73
C SER A 404 -5.60 -23.40 10.59
N VAL A 405 -6.15 -22.21 10.77
CA VAL A 405 -5.54 -21.11 11.50
C VAL A 405 -6.43 -20.75 12.68
N ALA A 406 -5.88 -20.84 13.88
CA ALA A 406 -6.54 -20.35 15.08
C ALA A 406 -6.28 -18.83 15.24
N PRO A 407 -7.17 -18.10 15.94
CA PRO A 407 -6.98 -16.64 16.14
C PRO A 407 -5.60 -16.27 16.71
N GLY A 408 -5.10 -17.04 17.66
CA GLY A 408 -3.79 -16.81 18.28
C GLY A 408 -2.59 -16.97 17.33
N ASP A 409 -2.74 -17.75 16.24
CA ASP A 409 -1.65 -18.00 15.29
C ASP A 409 -1.25 -16.73 14.53
N LEU A 410 -2.22 -15.82 14.29
CA LEU A 410 -1.99 -14.56 13.58
C LEU A 410 -1.18 -13.53 14.38
N ILE A 411 -1.11 -13.70 15.69
CA ILE A 411 -0.40 -12.79 16.63
C ILE A 411 0.64 -13.50 17.48
N ALA A 412 1.10 -14.68 17.07
CA ALA A 412 2.12 -15.47 17.77
C ALA A 412 3.54 -14.89 17.54
N ILE A 413 3.73 -13.61 17.87
CA ILE A 413 4.99 -12.89 17.68
C ILE A 413 6.11 -13.48 18.52
N ASP A 414 5.80 -13.90 19.75
CA ASP A 414 6.72 -14.50 20.71
C ASP A 414 7.23 -15.89 20.28
N SER A 415 6.67 -16.48 19.21
CA SER A 415 7.21 -17.69 18.59
C SER A 415 8.50 -17.46 17.78
N LEU A 416 8.89 -16.20 17.55
CA LEU A 416 10.13 -15.87 16.84
C LEU A 416 11.34 -16.05 17.74
N ASP A 417 12.31 -16.82 17.26
CA ASP A 417 13.63 -16.94 17.90
C ASP A 417 14.59 -15.86 17.39
N ALA A 418 14.17 -14.62 17.47
CA ALA A 418 14.94 -13.45 17.07
C ALA A 418 14.67 -12.29 18.03
N ARG A 419 15.67 -11.43 18.21
CA ARG A 419 15.59 -10.29 19.13
C ARG A 419 16.02 -9.01 18.44
N PRO A 420 15.58 -7.84 18.92
CA PRO A 420 16.10 -6.56 18.45
C PRO A 420 17.60 -6.44 18.64
N THR A 421 18.28 -5.86 17.64
CA THR A 421 19.72 -5.62 17.67
C THR A 421 20.04 -4.13 17.50
N TYR A 422 21.27 -3.74 17.85
CA TYR A 422 21.76 -2.39 17.58
C TYR A 422 21.78 -2.08 16.07
N ASP A 423 22.20 -3.04 15.25
CA ASP A 423 22.22 -2.89 13.79
C ASP A 423 20.79 -2.69 13.23
N GLY A 424 19.79 -3.34 13.85
CA GLY A 424 18.39 -3.13 13.54
C GLY A 424 17.94 -1.70 13.83
N LEU A 425 18.35 -1.11 14.97
CA LEU A 425 18.10 0.28 15.29
C LEU A 425 18.75 1.22 14.28
N VAL A 426 20.02 1.00 13.98
CA VAL A 426 20.76 1.79 12.96
C VAL A 426 20.05 1.72 11.61
N ASN A 427 19.67 0.52 11.15
CA ASN A 427 18.96 0.34 9.89
C ASN A 427 17.60 1.07 9.87
N ALA A 428 16.83 1.00 10.96
CA ALA A 428 15.55 1.70 11.06
C ALA A 428 15.72 3.23 10.95
N VAL A 429 16.74 3.78 11.59
CA VAL A 429 17.07 5.22 11.50
C VAL A 429 17.53 5.60 10.09
N GLN A 430 18.44 4.82 9.50
CA GLN A 430 18.98 5.06 8.17
C GLN A 430 17.89 5.12 7.10
N VAL A 431 17.02 4.12 7.10
CA VAL A 431 15.92 4.03 6.14
C VAL A 431 14.89 5.13 6.41
N GLY A 432 14.56 5.37 7.68
CA GLY A 432 13.59 6.40 8.07
C GLY A 432 14.00 7.80 7.59
N ILE A 433 15.22 8.24 7.87
CA ILE A 433 15.69 9.58 7.45
C ILE A 433 15.73 9.70 5.93
N ARG A 434 16.31 8.70 5.22
CA ARG A 434 16.47 8.74 3.76
C ARG A 434 15.12 8.72 3.06
N TYR A 435 14.18 7.92 3.55
CA TYR A 435 12.84 7.86 2.97
C TYR A 435 12.06 9.15 3.19
N ILE A 436 12.00 9.64 4.43
CA ILE A 436 11.24 10.87 4.77
C ILE A 436 11.81 12.07 3.99
N GLU A 437 13.12 12.17 3.84
CA GLU A 437 13.75 13.24 3.06
C GLU A 437 13.25 13.26 1.62
N ALA A 438 13.27 12.11 0.95
CA ALA A 438 12.78 11.98 -0.42
C ALA A 438 11.27 12.25 -0.52
N TRP A 439 10.50 11.75 0.43
CA TRP A 439 9.04 11.96 0.48
C TRP A 439 8.69 13.45 0.65
N LEU A 440 9.40 14.19 1.51
CA LEU A 440 9.23 15.63 1.67
C LEU A 440 9.60 16.44 0.42
N ARG A 441 10.34 15.84 -0.51
CA ARG A 441 10.62 16.40 -1.84
C ARG A 441 9.64 15.92 -2.93
N GLY A 442 8.60 15.18 -2.56
CA GLY A 442 7.58 14.71 -3.49
C GLY A 442 7.82 13.31 -4.08
N LEU A 443 8.80 12.54 -3.58
CA LEU A 443 9.11 11.20 -4.08
C LEU A 443 8.61 10.13 -3.11
N GLY A 444 7.65 9.30 -3.51
CA GLY A 444 7.10 8.23 -2.68
C GLY A 444 7.75 6.86 -2.86
N ALA A 445 8.34 6.57 -4.03
CA ALA A 445 9.11 5.36 -4.29
C ALA A 445 10.60 5.70 -4.33
N VAL A 446 11.39 5.18 -3.38
CA VAL A 446 12.77 5.62 -3.13
C VAL A 446 13.74 4.45 -3.11
N ALA A 447 14.77 4.54 -3.93
CA ALA A 447 15.86 3.55 -3.93
C ALA A 447 16.78 3.76 -2.71
N ILE A 448 16.74 2.85 -1.74
CA ILE A 448 17.59 2.85 -0.55
C ILE A 448 18.24 1.46 -0.42
N PHE A 449 19.56 1.39 -0.38
CA PHE A 449 20.33 0.14 -0.22
C PHE A 449 19.90 -0.98 -1.20
N ASN A 450 19.72 -0.62 -2.48
CA ASN A 450 19.27 -1.51 -3.56
C ASN A 450 17.84 -2.08 -3.37
N LEU A 451 17.03 -1.45 -2.52
CA LEU A 451 15.61 -1.75 -2.38
C LEU A 451 14.77 -0.55 -2.79
N MET A 452 13.64 -0.81 -3.45
CA MET A 452 12.61 0.20 -3.69
C MET A 452 11.75 0.28 -2.42
N GLU A 453 11.97 1.32 -1.64
CA GLU A 453 11.24 1.56 -0.40
C GLU A 453 10.06 2.49 -0.65
N ASP A 454 8.98 2.27 0.10
CA ASP A 454 7.75 3.07 0.09
C ASP A 454 7.38 3.54 1.51
N ALA A 455 6.23 4.20 1.68
CA ALA A 455 5.84 4.74 2.99
C ALA A 455 5.70 3.66 4.07
N ALA A 456 5.30 2.44 3.71
CA ALA A 456 5.17 1.33 4.66
C ALA A 456 6.50 0.99 5.34
N THR A 457 7.62 1.16 4.63
CA THR A 457 8.96 0.92 5.16
C THR A 457 9.37 1.94 6.22
N ALA A 458 9.06 3.21 6.00
CA ALA A 458 9.30 4.25 7.00
C ALA A 458 8.37 4.08 8.22
N GLU A 459 7.12 3.66 7.99
CA GLU A 459 6.16 3.37 9.06
C GLU A 459 6.65 2.26 9.99
N ILE A 460 7.05 1.11 9.47
CA ILE A 460 7.56 0.03 10.32
C ILE A 460 8.87 0.45 11.02
N SER A 461 9.75 1.18 10.34
CA SER A 461 11.02 1.63 10.91
C SER A 461 10.81 2.54 12.13
N ARG A 462 10.00 3.61 11.99
CA ARG A 462 9.72 4.52 13.12
C ARG A 462 8.97 3.81 14.25
N SER A 463 8.09 2.87 13.91
CA SER A 463 7.30 2.13 14.87
C SER A 463 8.12 1.17 15.71
N GLN A 464 9.13 0.52 15.11
CA GLN A 464 10.07 -0.31 15.84
C GLN A 464 10.91 0.50 16.83
N ILE A 465 11.42 1.68 16.44
CA ILE A 465 12.14 2.57 17.34
C ILE A 465 11.24 2.92 18.53
N TRP A 466 10.01 3.35 18.28
CA TRP A 466 9.03 3.68 19.30
C TRP A 466 8.77 2.49 20.24
N GLN A 467 8.51 1.30 19.66
CA GLN A 467 8.19 0.09 20.42
C GLN A 467 9.34 -0.34 21.32
N TRP A 468 10.57 -0.34 20.79
CA TRP A 468 11.74 -0.81 21.54
C TRP A 468 12.07 0.10 22.72
N ILE A 469 11.90 1.41 22.56
CA ILE A 469 12.07 2.38 23.65
C ILE A 469 11.00 2.15 24.73
N ASN A 470 9.73 2.10 24.34
CA ASN A 470 8.62 2.01 25.30
C ASN A 470 8.52 0.63 25.96
N ALA A 471 8.99 -0.43 25.31
CA ALA A 471 9.09 -1.76 25.90
C ALA A 471 10.37 -1.98 26.73
N GLY A 472 11.29 -1.00 26.80
CA GLY A 472 12.55 -1.11 27.52
C GLY A 472 13.43 -2.24 26.99
N VAL A 473 13.47 -2.43 25.66
CA VAL A 473 14.26 -3.49 25.02
C VAL A 473 15.73 -3.38 25.38
N VAL A 474 16.34 -4.52 25.69
CA VAL A 474 17.79 -4.65 25.90
C VAL A 474 18.34 -5.48 24.74
N PHE A 475 19.36 -4.97 24.05
CA PHE A 475 19.99 -5.70 22.94
C PHE A 475 20.69 -6.97 23.42
N GLU A 476 20.52 -8.03 22.66
CA GLU A 476 21.17 -9.32 22.90
C GLU A 476 22.21 -9.60 21.80
N GLY A 477 23.42 -9.99 22.23
CA GLY A 477 24.52 -10.32 21.30
C GLY A 477 25.25 -9.11 20.73
N GLY A 478 26.43 -9.35 20.14
CA GLY A 478 27.26 -8.32 19.56
C GLY A 478 27.91 -7.35 20.56
N GLU A 479 28.52 -6.29 20.02
CA GLU A 479 29.26 -5.27 20.79
C GLU A 479 28.37 -4.48 21.74
N HIS A 480 27.10 -4.28 21.38
CA HIS A 480 26.11 -3.51 22.15
C HIS A 480 25.24 -4.38 23.07
N SER A 481 25.60 -5.64 23.29
CA SER A 481 24.85 -6.54 24.20
C SER A 481 24.73 -5.94 25.61
N GLY A 482 23.51 -6.00 26.15
CA GLY A 482 23.20 -5.41 27.47
C GLY A 482 22.86 -3.92 27.44
N THR A 483 22.91 -3.26 26.27
CA THR A 483 22.49 -1.87 26.12
C THR A 483 20.96 -1.77 26.02
N THR A 484 20.35 -0.95 26.88
CA THR A 484 18.91 -0.66 26.80
C THR A 484 18.63 0.37 25.72
N VAL A 485 17.59 0.13 24.92
CA VAL A 485 17.11 1.09 23.92
C VAL A 485 16.40 2.24 24.62
N THR A 486 16.97 3.43 24.45
CA THR A 486 16.45 4.67 25.07
C THR A 486 16.23 5.75 24.01
N ALA A 487 15.46 6.77 24.33
CA ALA A 487 15.28 7.93 23.47
C ALA A 487 16.63 8.63 23.19
N ASP A 488 17.53 8.67 24.18
CA ASP A 488 18.85 9.30 23.99
C ASP A 488 19.74 8.48 23.04
N LEU A 489 19.73 7.15 23.15
CA LEU A 489 20.42 6.28 22.20
C LEU A 489 19.87 6.48 20.76
N ALA A 490 18.55 6.55 20.60
CA ALA A 490 17.94 6.79 19.30
C ALA A 490 18.36 8.16 18.71
N ARG A 491 18.43 9.22 19.54
CA ARG A 491 18.93 10.54 19.12
C ARG A 491 20.40 10.50 18.73
N GLU A 492 21.22 9.78 19.47
CA GLU A 492 22.65 9.62 19.18
C GLU A 492 22.85 8.92 17.82
N VAL A 493 22.15 7.81 17.58
CA VAL A 493 22.19 7.08 16.31
C VAL A 493 21.69 7.96 15.16
N ALA A 494 20.61 8.70 15.36
CA ALA A 494 20.07 9.59 14.34
C ALA A 494 21.01 10.75 13.99
N ALA A 495 21.65 11.34 14.99
CA ALA A 495 22.65 12.41 14.78
C ALA A 495 23.89 11.89 14.04
N GLN A 496 24.36 10.69 14.39
CA GLN A 496 25.47 10.04 13.69
C GLN A 496 25.11 9.75 12.23
N GLU A 497 23.91 9.23 11.97
CA GLU A 497 23.48 8.94 10.61
C GLU A 497 23.31 10.23 9.78
N LEU A 498 22.79 11.29 10.36
CA LEU A 498 22.71 12.59 9.68
C LEU A 498 24.10 13.11 9.28
N ALA A 499 25.10 12.92 10.15
CA ALA A 499 26.49 13.25 9.82
C ALA A 499 27.06 12.36 8.71
N ASN A 500 26.75 11.05 8.72
CA ASN A 500 27.15 10.11 7.68
C ASN A 500 26.55 10.50 6.32
N ILE A 501 25.24 10.82 6.29
CA ILE A 501 24.53 11.28 5.08
C ILE A 501 25.21 12.55 4.54
N LYS A 502 25.50 13.52 5.41
CA LYS A 502 26.17 14.78 5.02
C LYS A 502 27.54 14.51 4.38
N ALA A 503 28.31 13.57 4.93
CA ALA A 503 29.58 13.16 4.38
C ALA A 503 29.45 12.43 3.02
N GLU A 504 28.40 11.64 2.86
CA GLU A 504 28.09 10.88 1.64
C GLU A 504 27.64 11.78 0.49
N VAL A 505 26.67 12.66 0.73
CA VAL A 505 26.07 13.50 -0.32
C VAL A 505 26.82 14.81 -0.57
N GLY A 506 27.64 15.27 0.38
CA GLY A 506 28.37 16.53 0.35
C GLY A 506 27.57 17.73 0.87
N GLU A 507 28.28 18.78 1.25
CA GLU A 507 27.70 19.99 1.89
C GLU A 507 26.60 20.65 1.05
N GLU A 508 26.82 20.80 -0.26
CA GLU A 508 25.90 21.49 -1.17
C GLU A 508 24.58 20.70 -1.32
N ALA A 509 24.66 19.40 -1.61
CA ALA A 509 23.49 18.55 -1.75
C ALA A 509 22.74 18.37 -0.41
N PHE A 510 23.49 18.32 0.70
CA PHE A 510 22.89 18.28 2.03
C PHE A 510 22.09 19.55 2.32
N ALA A 511 22.67 20.74 2.03
CA ALA A 511 21.99 22.01 2.26
C ALA A 511 20.77 22.24 1.35
N ALA A 512 20.77 21.67 0.14
CA ALA A 512 19.65 21.73 -0.79
C ALA A 512 18.54 20.72 -0.48
N GLY A 513 18.82 19.68 0.30
CA GLY A 513 17.87 18.62 0.68
C GLY A 513 17.04 18.98 1.91
N LYS A 514 16.14 18.06 2.28
CA LYS A 514 15.27 18.16 3.47
C LYS A 514 15.78 17.30 4.64
N TRP A 515 17.08 17.02 4.69
CA TRP A 515 17.71 16.07 5.62
C TRP A 515 17.48 16.39 7.09
N GLN A 516 17.64 17.64 7.50
CA GLN A 516 17.39 18.06 8.89
C GLN A 516 15.92 17.91 9.24
N GLN A 517 15.03 18.33 8.34
CA GLN A 517 13.58 18.20 8.53
C GLN A 517 13.16 16.74 8.64
N ALA A 518 13.72 15.86 7.81
CA ALA A 518 13.46 14.42 7.86
C ALA A 518 13.95 13.78 9.17
N HIS A 519 15.15 14.17 9.62
CA HIS A 519 15.69 13.74 10.91
C HIS A 519 14.77 14.14 12.07
N ASP A 520 14.35 15.39 12.11
CA ASP A 520 13.53 15.92 13.20
C ASP A 520 12.13 15.28 13.20
N LEU A 521 11.56 15.08 12.02
CA LEU A 521 10.26 14.38 11.88
C LEU A 521 10.36 12.91 12.29
N LEU A 522 11.42 12.19 11.89
CA LEU A 522 11.62 10.81 12.31
C LEU A 522 11.70 10.72 13.84
N LEU A 523 12.49 11.60 14.48
CA LEU A 523 12.59 11.62 15.93
C LEU A 523 11.26 11.99 16.59
N GLN A 524 10.53 12.95 16.05
CA GLN A 524 9.19 13.30 16.54
C GLN A 524 8.29 12.06 16.58
N VAL A 525 8.07 11.38 15.45
CA VAL A 525 7.13 10.24 15.38
C VAL A 525 7.64 8.97 16.04
N SER A 526 8.93 8.90 16.37
CA SER A 526 9.54 7.75 17.05
C SER A 526 9.69 7.94 18.56
N LEU A 527 9.67 9.17 19.07
CA LEU A 527 9.97 9.47 20.48
C LEU A 527 8.79 10.10 21.22
N ASP A 528 7.78 10.64 20.52
CA ASP A 528 6.60 11.19 21.19
C ASP A 528 5.89 10.10 22.00
N ALA A 529 5.44 10.48 23.20
CA ALA A 529 4.68 9.60 24.08
C ALA A 529 3.36 9.17 23.41
N ASP A 530 2.74 10.10 22.68
CA ASP A 530 1.54 9.83 21.88
C ASP A 530 1.97 9.23 20.55
N TYR A 531 1.64 7.96 20.38
CA TYR A 531 1.95 7.24 19.14
C TYR A 531 1.13 7.79 17.96
N ALA A 532 1.81 8.34 16.96
CA ALA A 532 1.18 8.82 15.73
C ALA A 532 0.52 7.66 14.97
N ASP A 533 -0.75 7.78 14.61
CA ASP A 533 -1.49 6.73 13.91
C ASP A 533 -0.87 6.37 12.56
N PHE A 534 -0.36 7.38 11.83
CA PHE A 534 0.45 7.23 10.63
C PHE A 534 1.51 8.35 10.57
N LEU A 535 2.72 7.99 10.16
CA LEU A 535 3.81 8.95 9.91
C LEU A 535 3.40 10.01 8.86
N THR A 536 2.63 9.58 7.87
CA THR A 536 2.18 10.45 6.78
C THR A 536 1.25 11.57 7.24
N LEU A 537 0.59 11.47 8.39
CA LEU A 537 -0.25 12.56 8.92
C LEU A 537 0.59 13.79 9.29
N PRO A 538 1.54 13.74 10.26
CA PRO A 538 2.40 14.89 10.55
C PRO A 538 3.36 15.24 9.41
N ALA A 539 3.74 14.27 8.58
CA ALA A 539 4.58 14.53 7.41
C ALA A 539 3.85 15.35 6.34
N TYR A 540 2.56 15.09 6.13
CA TYR A 540 1.74 15.80 5.15
C TYR A 540 1.59 17.29 5.47
N GLU A 541 1.56 17.65 6.76
CA GLU A 541 1.54 19.06 7.19
C GLU A 541 2.82 19.81 6.79
N GLN A 542 3.93 19.09 6.65
CA GLN A 542 5.24 19.64 6.29
C GLN A 542 5.54 19.54 4.79
N LEU A 543 4.70 18.83 4.04
CA LEU A 543 4.87 18.70 2.60
C LEU A 543 4.56 20.05 1.94
N ALA A 544 5.48 20.54 1.09
CA ALA A 544 5.22 21.72 0.30
C ALA A 544 4.01 21.53 -0.62
N GLY A 545 3.19 22.55 -0.75
CA GLY A 545 1.96 22.50 -1.54
C GLY A 545 2.22 22.40 -3.03
#